data_1e305ee7d4fb5338819746bfe6b308a8
#
_entry.id   1e305ee7d4fb5338819746bfe6b308a8
#
_cell.length_a   1.000
_cell.length_b   1.000
_cell.length_c   1.000
_cell.angle_alpha   90.00
_cell.angle_beta   90.00
_cell.angle_gamma   90.00
#
_symmetry.space_group_name_H-M   'P 1'
#
loop_
_entity.id
_entity.type
_entity.pdbx_description
1 polymer ?
#
loop_
_entity_poly.entity_id
_entity_poly.type
_entity_poly.pdbx_seq_one_letter_code
_entity_poly.pdbx_strand_id
1 'polypeptide(L)'
;SVLHQGKVAEMMTGEGKTLVSTLPVYLNALTGNGVHLVTVNDYLAKRDKAWMGPIFEFHGFSTDCIDYHQPNSDARRKAYNADITYGTNNEFGFDYLRDNMASSKDDLVQRAPNYAIIDEVDSVLIDDARTPLIISGPVPQGDRHEFNELKPLVNDIVGIQSKYLVSVLAEAKKLIAAGDTKEGGFQLLRVFRGLPKNKALIKFLSLEGTKQILQKTENYYMADNNKL
;
A
#
# COMPACT_ATOMS: atom_id res chain seq x y z
N SER A 1 25.69 -0.72 19.33
CA SER A 1 25.18 0.08 20.48
C SER A 1 23.88 0.81 20.14
N VAL A 2 23.82 1.58 19.04
CA VAL A 2 22.66 2.44 18.71
C VAL A 2 21.36 1.61 18.53
N LEU A 3 21.39 0.60 17.67
CA LEU A 3 20.23 -0.27 17.42
C LEU A 3 19.78 -1.04 18.67
N HIS A 4 20.73 -1.49 19.50
CA HIS A 4 20.41 -2.16 20.77
C HIS A 4 19.69 -1.22 21.77
N GLN A 5 19.89 0.09 21.66
CA GLN A 5 19.20 1.10 22.46
C GLN A 5 17.82 1.49 21.89
N GLY A 6 17.36 0.80 20.84
CA GLY A 6 16.08 1.10 20.16
C GLY A 6 16.10 2.43 19.39
N LYS A 7 17.27 2.85 18.91
CA LYS A 7 17.43 4.09 18.15
C LYS A 7 17.64 3.80 16.69
N VAL A 8 17.38 4.79 15.84
CA VAL A 8 17.66 4.75 14.41
C VAL A 8 19.17 4.98 14.17
N ALA A 9 19.78 4.17 13.33
CA ALA A 9 21.16 4.31 12.90
C ALA A 9 21.20 4.63 11.40
N GLU A 10 21.73 5.78 11.05
CA GLU A 10 21.98 6.15 9.66
C GLU A 10 23.37 5.66 9.23
N MET A 11 23.41 4.94 8.10
CA MET A 11 24.63 4.46 7.47
C MET A 11 24.53 4.66 5.97
N MET A 12 25.61 5.12 5.35
CA MET A 12 25.66 5.32 3.90
C MET A 12 25.68 3.99 3.13
N THR A 13 25.32 4.05 1.86
CA THR A 13 25.41 2.89 0.97
C THR A 13 26.87 2.40 0.90
N GLY A 14 27.07 1.08 1.00
CA GLY A 14 28.40 0.48 0.95
C GLY A 14 29.15 0.37 2.28
N GLU A 15 28.62 0.90 3.38
CA GLU A 15 29.26 0.83 4.71
C GLU A 15 29.06 -0.50 5.44
N GLY A 16 28.49 -1.50 4.77
CA GLY A 16 28.35 -2.85 5.31
C GLY A 16 27.19 -3.01 6.30
N LYS A 17 26.08 -2.29 6.12
CA LYS A 17 24.87 -2.36 6.96
C LYS A 17 24.45 -3.78 7.29
N THR A 18 24.39 -4.66 6.29
CA THR A 18 23.98 -6.06 6.43
C THR A 18 24.88 -6.81 7.41
N LEU A 19 26.20 -6.62 7.35
CA LEU A 19 27.14 -7.26 8.28
C LEU A 19 27.04 -6.64 9.69
N VAL A 20 26.95 -5.32 9.78
CA VAL A 20 26.88 -4.61 11.08
C VAL A 20 25.59 -4.98 11.83
N SER A 21 24.49 -5.22 11.12
CA SER A 21 23.21 -5.64 11.71
C SER A 21 23.28 -6.99 12.42
N THR A 22 24.23 -7.86 12.06
CA THR A 22 24.39 -9.18 12.69
C THR A 22 24.67 -9.08 14.19
N LEU A 23 25.37 -8.05 14.65
CA LEU A 23 25.73 -7.88 16.07
C LEU A 23 24.51 -7.63 16.96
N PRO A 24 23.65 -6.65 16.70
CA PRO A 24 22.43 -6.46 17.49
C PRO A 24 21.44 -7.60 17.31
N VAL A 25 21.37 -8.24 16.14
CA VAL A 25 20.54 -9.43 15.91
C VAL A 25 20.99 -10.56 16.82
N TYR A 26 22.27 -10.89 16.81
CA TYR A 26 22.84 -11.92 17.68
C TYR A 26 22.52 -11.67 19.16
N LEU A 27 22.76 -10.45 19.63
CA LEU A 27 22.53 -10.10 21.03
C LEU A 27 21.05 -10.25 21.44
N ASN A 28 20.13 -9.87 20.58
CA ASN A 28 18.70 -9.98 20.87
C ASN A 28 18.17 -11.40 20.66
N ALA A 29 18.79 -12.21 19.78
CA ALA A 29 18.45 -13.62 19.58
C ALA A 29 18.76 -14.50 20.82
N LEU A 30 19.75 -14.08 21.63
CA LEU A 30 20.09 -14.78 22.88
C LEU A 30 18.90 -14.92 23.86
N THR A 31 17.90 -14.07 23.74
CA THR A 31 16.68 -14.15 24.58
C THR A 31 15.80 -15.36 24.24
N GLY A 32 15.98 -16.00 23.09
CA GLY A 32 15.11 -17.06 22.58
C GLY A 32 13.72 -16.64 22.12
N ASN A 33 13.41 -15.32 22.20
CA ASN A 33 12.07 -14.80 21.88
C ASN A 33 11.89 -14.44 20.39
N GLY A 34 12.96 -14.57 19.59
CA GLY A 34 12.95 -14.29 18.15
C GLY A 34 13.28 -12.88 17.75
N VAL A 35 13.94 -12.76 16.62
CA VAL A 35 14.32 -11.51 15.99
C VAL A 35 13.85 -11.51 14.55
N HIS A 36 13.20 -10.42 14.13
CA HIS A 36 12.80 -10.23 12.74
C HIS A 36 13.74 -9.25 12.04
N LEU A 37 14.20 -9.61 10.84
CA LEU A 37 14.89 -8.70 9.93
C LEU A 37 13.95 -8.40 8.76
N VAL A 38 13.55 -7.15 8.69
CA VAL A 38 12.58 -6.66 7.72
C VAL A 38 13.29 -5.89 6.63
N THR A 39 13.05 -6.25 5.37
CA THR A 39 13.60 -5.60 4.17
C THR A 39 12.49 -5.15 3.23
N VAL A 40 12.83 -4.37 2.21
CA VAL A 40 11.85 -3.83 1.25
C VAL A 40 11.43 -4.81 0.14
N ASN A 41 12.23 -5.85 -0.13
CA ASN A 41 11.90 -6.83 -1.16
C ASN A 41 12.43 -8.24 -0.85
N ASP A 42 11.84 -9.24 -1.50
CA ASP A 42 12.11 -10.65 -1.31
C ASP A 42 13.54 -11.06 -1.72
N TYR A 43 14.10 -10.42 -2.72
CA TYR A 43 15.47 -10.67 -3.14
C TYR A 43 16.45 -10.34 -2.00
N LEU A 44 16.31 -9.19 -1.36
CA LEU A 44 17.15 -8.77 -0.24
C LEU A 44 16.95 -9.71 0.97
N ALA A 45 15.72 -10.04 1.31
CA ALA A 45 15.43 -10.95 2.43
C ALA A 45 16.11 -12.32 2.24
N LYS A 46 15.98 -12.91 1.05
CA LYS A 46 16.59 -14.19 0.69
C LYS A 46 18.12 -14.12 0.62
N ARG A 47 18.66 -13.07 0.01
CA ARG A 47 20.10 -12.84 -0.10
C ARG A 47 20.76 -12.68 1.27
N ASP A 48 20.18 -11.85 2.12
CA ASP A 48 20.76 -11.53 3.42
C ASP A 48 20.65 -12.73 4.37
N LYS A 49 19.55 -13.51 4.31
CA LYS A 49 19.46 -14.80 5.00
C LYS A 49 20.55 -15.76 4.53
N ALA A 50 20.74 -15.90 3.23
CA ALA A 50 21.75 -16.82 2.69
C ALA A 50 23.17 -16.39 3.04
N TRP A 51 23.41 -15.09 3.13
CA TRP A 51 24.75 -14.53 3.37
C TRP A 51 25.12 -14.52 4.85
N MET A 52 24.21 -14.06 5.71
CA MET A 52 24.45 -13.88 7.15
C MET A 52 24.02 -15.08 7.98
N GLY A 53 23.09 -15.91 7.46
CA GLY A 53 22.62 -17.12 8.13
C GLY A 53 23.72 -18.03 8.65
N PRO A 54 24.76 -18.35 7.86
CA PRO A 54 25.87 -19.21 8.32
C PRO A 54 26.59 -18.68 9.56
N ILE A 55 26.66 -17.35 9.75
CA ILE A 55 27.26 -16.74 10.95
C ILE A 55 26.43 -17.12 12.19
N PHE A 56 25.11 -16.99 12.11
CA PHE A 56 24.21 -17.31 13.22
C PHE A 56 24.13 -18.80 13.48
N GLU A 57 24.08 -19.60 12.42
CA GLU A 57 24.04 -21.07 12.49
C GLU A 57 25.31 -21.64 13.11
N PHE A 58 26.47 -21.04 12.84
CA PHE A 58 27.72 -21.38 13.52
C PHE A 58 27.65 -21.19 15.05
N HIS A 59 26.88 -20.21 15.50
CA HIS A 59 26.64 -19.93 16.92
C HIS A 59 25.44 -20.69 17.50
N GLY A 60 24.85 -21.61 16.75
CA GLY A 60 23.75 -22.48 17.21
C GLY A 60 22.36 -21.89 17.08
N PHE A 61 22.18 -20.74 16.41
CA PHE A 61 20.86 -20.17 16.14
C PHE A 61 20.23 -20.74 14.87
N SER A 62 18.92 -20.91 14.90
CA SER A 62 18.13 -21.23 13.73
C SER A 62 17.79 -19.98 12.93
N THR A 63 17.94 -20.05 11.60
CA THR A 63 17.61 -18.94 10.70
C THR A 63 16.67 -19.37 9.57
N ASP A 64 15.66 -18.59 9.24
CA ASP A 64 14.80 -18.86 8.11
C ASP A 64 14.31 -17.54 7.47
N CYS A 65 13.68 -17.66 6.28
CA CYS A 65 13.10 -16.54 5.56
C CYS A 65 11.67 -16.88 5.16
N ILE A 66 10.71 -16.06 5.60
CA ILE A 66 9.28 -16.30 5.32
C ILE A 66 8.95 -16.22 3.83
N ASP A 67 9.71 -15.46 3.04
CA ASP A 67 9.52 -15.32 1.59
C ASP A 67 9.85 -16.60 0.79
N TYR A 68 10.38 -17.65 1.43
CA TYR A 68 10.51 -18.98 0.83
C TYR A 68 9.23 -19.83 0.95
N HIS A 69 8.34 -19.48 1.86
CA HIS A 69 7.24 -20.34 2.28
C HIS A 69 5.88 -19.78 1.90
N GLN A 70 4.97 -20.66 1.53
CA GLN A 70 3.59 -20.28 1.22
C GLN A 70 2.87 -19.72 2.47
N PRO A 71 2.01 -18.71 2.32
CA PRO A 71 1.17 -18.22 3.42
C PRO A 71 0.39 -19.33 4.11
N ASN A 72 0.17 -19.21 5.41
CA ASN A 72 -0.58 -20.15 6.26
C ASN A 72 -0.04 -21.59 6.28
N SER A 73 1.19 -21.83 5.79
CA SER A 73 1.81 -23.16 5.80
C SER A 73 2.53 -23.47 7.12
N ASP A 74 2.67 -24.76 7.44
CA ASP A 74 3.48 -25.19 8.59
C ASP A 74 4.96 -24.79 8.45
N ALA A 75 5.47 -24.77 7.22
CA ALA A 75 6.81 -24.28 6.93
C ALA A 75 6.96 -22.79 7.29
N ARG A 76 5.95 -21.96 6.99
CA ARG A 76 5.94 -20.54 7.35
C ARG A 76 5.85 -20.34 8.87
N ARG A 77 5.01 -21.14 9.54
CA ARG A 77 4.94 -21.17 11.01
C ARG A 77 6.29 -21.55 11.64
N LYS A 78 6.97 -22.56 11.06
CA LYS A 78 8.31 -22.96 11.49
C LYS A 78 9.32 -21.83 11.28
N ALA A 79 9.25 -21.08 10.18
CA ALA A 79 10.12 -19.94 9.92
C ALA A 79 9.95 -18.83 10.97
N TYR A 80 8.72 -18.54 11.41
CA TYR A 80 8.48 -17.59 12.51
C TYR A 80 8.98 -18.10 13.87
N ASN A 81 9.10 -19.40 14.07
CA ASN A 81 9.64 -19.99 15.30
C ASN A 81 11.17 -20.10 15.28
N ALA A 82 11.84 -19.77 14.18
CA ALA A 82 13.30 -19.65 14.15
C ALA A 82 13.79 -18.51 15.06
N ASP A 83 15.02 -18.61 15.55
CA ASP A 83 15.60 -17.57 16.40
C ASP A 83 15.74 -16.25 15.63
N ILE A 84 15.99 -16.34 14.32
CA ILE A 84 16.14 -15.19 13.44
C ILE A 84 15.31 -15.43 12.17
N THR A 85 14.35 -14.55 11.93
CA THR A 85 13.42 -14.63 10.79
C THR A 85 13.62 -13.43 9.86
N TYR A 86 13.98 -13.72 8.62
CA TYR A 86 14.06 -12.71 7.55
C TYR A 86 12.74 -12.63 6.79
N GLY A 87 12.42 -11.46 6.25
CA GLY A 87 11.26 -11.30 5.38
C GLY A 87 11.04 -9.88 4.90
N THR A 88 10.12 -9.73 3.95
CA THR A 88 9.71 -8.41 3.48
C THR A 88 8.69 -7.79 4.41
N ASN A 89 8.68 -6.45 4.45
CA ASN A 89 7.69 -5.67 5.21
C ASN A 89 6.25 -6.08 4.87
N ASN A 90 5.96 -6.29 3.58
CA ASN A 90 4.63 -6.67 3.11
C ASN A 90 4.22 -8.06 3.61
N GLU A 91 5.12 -9.05 3.55
CA GLU A 91 4.83 -10.41 3.99
C GLU A 91 4.58 -10.49 5.50
N PHE A 92 5.40 -9.80 6.31
CA PHE A 92 5.15 -9.67 7.75
C PHE A 92 3.78 -9.01 8.02
N GLY A 93 3.45 -7.96 7.28
CA GLY A 93 2.17 -7.26 7.41
C GLY A 93 0.98 -8.12 6.96
N PHE A 94 1.10 -8.85 5.85
CA PHE A 94 0.05 -9.75 5.38
C PHE A 94 -0.18 -10.92 6.35
N ASP A 95 0.87 -11.48 6.92
CA ASP A 95 0.72 -12.54 7.93
C ASP A 95 0.05 -12.01 9.20
N TYR A 96 0.42 -10.80 9.64
CA TYR A 96 -0.25 -10.16 10.77
C TYR A 96 -1.75 -9.96 10.51
N LEU A 97 -2.12 -9.51 9.31
CA LEU A 97 -3.53 -9.37 8.95
C LEU A 97 -4.25 -10.72 8.89
N ARG A 98 -3.62 -11.76 8.34
CA ARG A 98 -4.19 -13.12 8.29
C ARG A 98 -4.39 -13.69 9.69
N ASP A 99 -3.42 -13.52 10.57
CA ASP A 99 -3.49 -13.97 11.95
C ASP A 99 -4.61 -13.25 12.74
N ASN A 100 -4.84 -11.95 12.48
CA ASN A 100 -5.97 -11.24 13.08
C ASN A 100 -7.35 -11.69 12.55
N MET A 101 -7.39 -12.39 11.43
CA MET A 101 -8.62 -12.97 10.86
C MET A 101 -8.80 -14.45 11.24
N ALA A 102 -7.81 -15.06 11.90
CA ALA A 102 -7.84 -16.45 12.29
C ALA A 102 -8.92 -16.74 13.33
N SER A 103 -9.63 -17.83 13.17
CA SER A 103 -10.69 -18.25 14.10
C SER A 103 -10.16 -19.06 15.29
N SER A 104 -8.97 -19.63 15.18
CA SER A 104 -8.30 -20.42 16.21
C SER A 104 -6.86 -19.96 16.42
N LYS A 105 -6.34 -20.15 17.63
CA LYS A 105 -4.93 -19.91 17.92
C LYS A 105 -3.99 -20.87 17.16
N ASP A 106 -4.49 -22.03 16.79
CA ASP A 106 -3.72 -23.04 16.05
C ASP A 106 -3.50 -22.62 14.57
N ASP A 107 -4.31 -21.69 14.07
CA ASP A 107 -4.19 -21.12 12.72
C ASP A 107 -3.15 -19.99 12.64
N LEU A 108 -2.70 -19.46 13.77
CA LEU A 108 -1.70 -18.39 13.80
C LEU A 108 -0.35 -18.89 13.29
N VAL A 109 0.28 -18.07 12.45
CA VAL A 109 1.63 -18.36 11.95
C VAL A 109 2.71 -17.59 12.71
N GLN A 110 2.38 -16.38 13.17
CA GLN A 110 3.31 -15.54 13.91
C GLN A 110 3.28 -15.86 15.41
N ARG A 111 4.43 -15.77 16.05
CA ARG A 111 4.52 -15.70 17.51
C ARG A 111 4.51 -14.24 17.97
N ALA A 112 4.45 -14.03 19.29
CA ALA A 112 4.54 -12.69 19.87
C ALA A 112 5.83 -11.97 19.40
N PRO A 113 5.74 -10.74 18.86
CA PRO A 113 6.91 -9.99 18.43
C PRO A 113 7.77 -9.60 19.63
N ASN A 114 9.10 -9.71 19.47
CA ASN A 114 10.06 -9.36 20.51
C ASN A 114 10.99 -8.24 20.05
N TYR A 115 11.73 -8.44 18.97
CA TYR A 115 12.66 -7.46 18.44
C TYR A 115 12.67 -7.49 16.91
N ALA A 116 12.71 -6.32 16.28
CA ALA A 116 12.82 -6.21 14.84
C ALA A 116 13.87 -5.16 14.44
N ILE A 117 14.62 -5.47 13.39
CA ILE A 117 15.43 -4.49 12.66
C ILE A 117 14.75 -4.28 11.31
N ILE A 118 14.48 -3.02 10.99
CA ILE A 118 13.89 -2.61 9.72
C ILE A 118 14.98 -1.91 8.92
N ASP A 119 15.40 -2.52 7.80
CA ASP A 119 16.32 -1.90 6.86
C ASP A 119 15.56 -0.98 5.90
N GLU A 120 16.22 0.08 5.42
CA GLU A 120 15.60 1.09 4.56
C GLU A 120 14.29 1.65 5.15
N VAL A 121 14.37 2.04 6.42
CA VAL A 121 13.21 2.46 7.23
C VAL A 121 12.45 3.65 6.65
N ASP A 122 13.10 4.53 5.92
CA ASP A 122 12.51 5.63 5.17
C ASP A 122 11.57 5.12 4.07
N SER A 123 12.00 4.12 3.28
CA SER A 123 11.12 3.48 2.30
C SER A 123 9.93 2.78 2.98
N VAL A 124 10.19 1.98 4.01
CA VAL A 124 9.15 1.16 4.66
C VAL A 124 8.14 2.00 5.45
N LEU A 125 8.61 2.96 6.27
CA LEU A 125 7.75 3.68 7.21
C LEU A 125 7.32 5.07 6.74
N ILE A 126 7.90 5.60 5.66
CA ILE A 126 7.55 6.91 5.12
C ILE A 126 6.95 6.78 3.72
N ASP A 127 7.69 6.25 2.74
CA ASP A 127 7.26 6.21 1.34
C ASP A 127 6.08 5.25 1.14
N ASP A 128 6.20 4.02 1.66
CA ASP A 128 5.19 2.98 1.55
C ASP A 128 4.10 3.06 2.65
N ALA A 129 4.26 3.92 3.65
CA ALA A 129 3.36 4.00 4.80
C ALA A 129 1.88 4.30 4.45
N ARG A 130 1.64 4.89 3.28
CA ARG A 130 0.29 5.19 2.76
C ARG A 130 -0.27 4.10 1.85
N THR A 131 0.52 3.11 1.51
CA THR A 131 0.08 2.00 0.66
C THR A 131 -0.63 0.97 1.52
N PRO A 132 -1.97 0.80 1.39
CA PRO A 132 -2.69 -0.15 2.22
C PRO A 132 -2.34 -1.58 1.85
N LEU A 133 -2.12 -2.43 2.84
CA LEU A 133 -2.08 -3.87 2.65
C LEU A 133 -3.53 -4.38 2.57
N ILE A 134 -3.92 -4.90 1.41
CA ILE A 134 -5.29 -5.37 1.18
C ILE A 134 -5.27 -6.88 0.97
N ILE A 135 -5.93 -7.62 1.85
CA ILE A 135 -6.23 -9.02 1.63
C ILE A 135 -7.59 -9.09 0.94
N SER A 136 -7.58 -9.53 -0.31
CA SER A 136 -8.81 -9.81 -1.06
C SER A 136 -8.84 -11.26 -1.47
N GLY A 137 -9.98 -11.91 -1.26
CA GLY A 137 -10.24 -13.26 -1.74
C GLY A 137 -11.49 -13.27 -2.64
N PRO A 138 -11.69 -14.34 -3.43
CA PRO A 138 -12.94 -14.50 -4.12
C PRO A 138 -14.07 -14.60 -3.07
N VAL A 139 -14.99 -13.65 -3.12
CA VAL A 139 -16.21 -13.75 -2.33
C VAL A 139 -17.03 -14.87 -2.98
N PRO A 140 -17.51 -15.87 -2.21
CA PRO A 140 -18.46 -16.82 -2.73
C PRO A 140 -19.61 -16.04 -3.36
N GLN A 141 -19.94 -16.34 -4.62
CA GLN A 141 -21.12 -15.75 -5.24
C GLN A 141 -22.31 -16.18 -4.39
N GLY A 142 -22.76 -15.28 -3.52
CA GLY A 142 -24.05 -15.43 -2.88
C GLY A 142 -25.13 -15.38 -3.94
N ASP A 143 -26.19 -16.15 -3.77
CA ASP A 143 -27.30 -16.27 -4.72
C ASP A 143 -28.08 -14.97 -4.98
N ARG A 144 -27.56 -13.81 -4.52
CA ARG A 144 -28.23 -12.49 -4.57
C ARG A 144 -27.38 -11.39 -5.21
N HIS A 145 -26.52 -11.70 -6.15
CA HIS A 145 -25.83 -10.66 -6.91
C HIS A 145 -26.71 -10.13 -8.05
N GLU A 146 -27.34 -9.01 -7.83
CA GLU A 146 -28.15 -8.28 -8.82
C GLU A 146 -27.32 -7.61 -9.92
N PHE A 147 -26.01 -7.90 -10.01
CA PHE A 147 -25.11 -7.26 -10.98
C PHE A 147 -25.56 -7.45 -12.44
N ASN A 148 -26.02 -8.64 -12.80
CA ASN A 148 -26.43 -8.92 -14.17
C ASN A 148 -27.75 -8.25 -14.52
N GLU A 149 -28.64 -8.09 -13.54
CA GLU A 149 -29.94 -7.45 -13.70
C GLU A 149 -29.80 -5.92 -13.75
N LEU A 150 -28.98 -5.35 -12.87
CA LEU A 150 -28.79 -3.91 -12.77
C LEU A 150 -27.81 -3.35 -13.80
N LYS A 151 -26.90 -4.16 -14.34
CA LYS A 151 -25.87 -3.71 -15.29
C LYS A 151 -26.44 -2.99 -16.52
N PRO A 152 -27.49 -3.45 -17.20
CA PRO A 152 -28.10 -2.71 -18.32
C PRO A 152 -28.56 -1.32 -17.91
N LEU A 153 -29.32 -1.23 -16.81
CA LEU A 153 -29.84 0.03 -16.29
C LEU A 153 -28.72 1.02 -15.92
N VAL A 154 -27.68 0.53 -15.24
CA VAL A 154 -26.52 1.35 -14.89
C VAL A 154 -25.78 1.84 -16.15
N ASN A 155 -25.62 0.97 -17.16
CA ASN A 155 -25.01 1.35 -18.43
C ASN A 155 -25.81 2.44 -19.17
N ASP A 156 -27.14 2.34 -19.16
CA ASP A 156 -28.01 3.36 -19.77
C ASP A 156 -27.88 4.70 -19.06
N ILE A 157 -27.92 4.71 -17.72
CA ILE A 157 -27.74 5.92 -16.91
C ILE A 157 -26.35 6.55 -17.19
N VAL A 158 -25.29 5.75 -17.17
CA VAL A 158 -23.93 6.22 -17.48
C VAL A 158 -23.83 6.74 -18.91
N GLY A 159 -24.52 6.11 -19.85
CA GLY A 159 -24.62 6.54 -21.25
C GLY A 159 -25.27 7.93 -21.40
N ILE A 160 -26.40 8.14 -20.73
CA ILE A 160 -27.12 9.42 -20.71
C ILE A 160 -26.27 10.50 -20.05
N GLN A 161 -25.70 10.21 -18.88
CA GLN A 161 -24.79 11.11 -18.17
C GLN A 161 -23.59 11.52 -19.03
N SER A 162 -22.96 10.57 -19.70
CA SER A 162 -21.81 10.82 -20.55
C SER A 162 -22.15 11.73 -21.72
N LYS A 163 -23.27 11.50 -22.41
CA LYS A 163 -23.75 12.36 -23.51
C LYS A 163 -24.01 13.80 -23.03
N TYR A 164 -24.72 13.93 -21.90
CA TYR A 164 -25.00 15.23 -21.29
C TYR A 164 -23.72 15.97 -20.93
N LEU A 165 -22.80 15.34 -20.25
CA LEU A 165 -21.55 15.99 -19.79
C LEU A 165 -20.60 16.33 -20.92
N VAL A 166 -20.63 15.63 -22.06
CA VAL A 166 -19.89 16.03 -23.26
C VAL A 166 -20.42 17.36 -23.81
N SER A 167 -21.73 17.56 -23.83
CA SER A 167 -22.31 18.86 -24.25
C SER A 167 -21.96 19.98 -23.27
N VAL A 168 -22.02 19.72 -21.97
CA VAL A 168 -21.62 20.68 -20.92
C VAL A 168 -20.15 21.05 -21.01
N LEU A 169 -19.27 20.09 -21.34
CA LEU A 169 -17.84 20.38 -21.57
C LEU A 169 -17.62 21.30 -22.77
N ALA A 170 -18.39 21.12 -23.84
CA ALA A 170 -18.32 22.00 -25.02
C ALA A 170 -18.77 23.44 -24.68
N GLU A 171 -19.80 23.56 -23.85
CA GLU A 171 -20.27 24.87 -23.35
C GLU A 171 -19.24 25.52 -22.43
N ALA A 172 -18.68 24.76 -21.46
CA ALA A 172 -17.63 25.26 -20.58
C ALA A 172 -16.44 25.85 -21.37
N LYS A 173 -16.01 25.12 -22.42
CA LYS A 173 -14.93 25.60 -23.30
C LYS A 173 -15.26 26.90 -24.00
N LYS A 174 -16.49 27.08 -24.50
CA LYS A 174 -16.96 28.31 -25.18
C LYS A 174 -16.98 29.49 -24.19
N LEU A 175 -17.55 29.28 -23.00
CA LEU A 175 -17.64 30.33 -21.98
C LEU A 175 -16.25 30.76 -21.49
N ILE A 176 -15.36 29.83 -21.23
CA ILE A 176 -13.98 30.16 -20.81
C ILE A 176 -13.24 30.90 -21.94
N ALA A 177 -13.40 30.50 -23.20
CA ALA A 177 -12.81 31.19 -24.33
C ALA A 177 -13.37 32.61 -24.56
N ALA A 178 -14.64 32.82 -24.19
CA ALA A 178 -15.29 34.15 -24.23
C ALA A 178 -14.92 35.05 -23.03
N GLY A 179 -14.11 34.56 -22.07
CA GLY A 179 -13.70 35.30 -20.88
C GLY A 179 -14.63 35.16 -19.67
N ASP A 180 -15.78 34.47 -19.80
CA ASP A 180 -16.67 34.16 -18.67
C ASP A 180 -16.13 32.98 -17.88
N THR A 181 -15.16 33.28 -17.04
CA THR A 181 -14.48 32.24 -16.20
C THR A 181 -15.33 31.78 -15.03
N LYS A 182 -16.37 32.54 -14.63
CA LYS A 182 -17.24 32.16 -13.51
C LYS A 182 -18.24 31.08 -13.95
N GLU A 183 -19.05 31.37 -14.96
CA GLU A 183 -20.03 30.40 -15.47
C GLU A 183 -19.33 29.20 -16.15
N GLY A 184 -18.31 29.49 -16.97
CA GLY A 184 -17.48 28.45 -17.59
C GLY A 184 -16.78 27.53 -16.56
N GLY A 185 -16.33 28.07 -15.44
CA GLY A 185 -15.77 27.32 -14.32
C GLY A 185 -16.80 26.44 -13.64
N PHE A 186 -18.04 26.92 -13.45
CA PHE A 186 -19.14 26.15 -12.90
C PHE A 186 -19.49 24.95 -13.80
N GLN A 187 -19.63 25.16 -15.09
CA GLN A 187 -19.89 24.08 -16.04
C GLN A 187 -18.71 23.09 -16.08
N LEU A 188 -17.48 23.57 -16.00
CA LEU A 188 -16.29 22.74 -15.92
C LEU A 188 -16.27 21.88 -14.65
N LEU A 189 -16.65 22.43 -13.50
CA LEU A 189 -16.78 21.72 -12.24
C LEU A 189 -17.83 20.61 -12.31
N ARG A 190 -18.97 20.85 -12.94
CA ARG A 190 -20.01 19.83 -13.18
C ARG A 190 -19.45 18.65 -13.97
N VAL A 191 -18.71 18.91 -15.03
CA VAL A 191 -18.09 17.85 -15.83
C VAL A 191 -17.02 17.09 -15.02
N PHE A 192 -16.20 17.81 -14.27
CA PHE A 192 -15.15 17.22 -13.44
C PHE A 192 -15.71 16.29 -12.36
N ARG A 193 -16.80 16.69 -11.70
CA ARG A 193 -17.49 15.87 -10.69
C ARG A 193 -18.25 14.70 -11.30
N GLY A 194 -18.87 14.89 -12.48
CA GLY A 194 -19.69 13.84 -13.10
C GLY A 194 -18.91 12.84 -13.96
N LEU A 195 -17.79 13.26 -14.58
CA LEU A 195 -17.00 12.39 -15.47
C LEU A 195 -15.49 12.67 -15.36
N PRO A 196 -14.87 12.49 -14.20
CA PRO A 196 -13.49 12.92 -13.93
C PRO A 196 -12.44 12.24 -14.83
N LYS A 197 -12.73 11.02 -15.30
CA LYS A 197 -11.82 10.22 -16.17
C LYS A 197 -12.04 10.47 -17.67
N ASN A 198 -12.84 11.45 -18.07
CA ASN A 198 -13.07 11.74 -19.49
C ASN A 198 -11.79 12.28 -20.14
N LYS A 199 -11.36 11.63 -21.24
CA LYS A 199 -10.11 12.03 -21.95
C LYS A 199 -10.14 13.46 -22.47
N ALA A 200 -11.29 13.95 -22.96
CA ALA A 200 -11.43 15.31 -23.46
C ALA A 200 -11.36 16.36 -22.35
N LEU A 201 -11.88 16.04 -21.16
CA LEU A 201 -11.74 16.87 -19.96
C LEU A 201 -10.28 16.92 -19.51
N ILE A 202 -9.61 15.77 -19.39
CA ILE A 202 -8.20 15.69 -18.95
C ILE A 202 -7.33 16.52 -19.91
N LYS A 203 -7.52 16.37 -21.22
CA LYS A 203 -6.81 17.17 -22.22
C LYS A 203 -7.11 18.66 -22.10
N PHE A 204 -8.33 19.05 -21.73
CA PHE A 204 -8.67 20.46 -21.52
C PHE A 204 -8.04 21.02 -20.24
N LEU A 205 -8.02 20.25 -19.17
CA LEU A 205 -7.38 20.63 -17.90
C LEU A 205 -5.84 20.74 -18.00
N SER A 206 -5.21 20.15 -19.01
CA SER A 206 -3.77 20.33 -19.24
C SER A 206 -3.41 21.67 -19.91
N LEU A 207 -4.39 22.43 -20.40
CA LEU A 207 -4.15 23.76 -20.93
C LEU A 207 -3.86 24.75 -19.80
N GLU A 208 -2.95 25.69 -20.08
CA GLU A 208 -2.55 26.73 -19.12
C GLU A 208 -3.76 27.52 -18.61
N GLY A 209 -3.83 27.75 -17.31
CA GLY A 209 -4.92 28.53 -16.68
C GLY A 209 -6.21 27.73 -16.41
N THR A 210 -6.53 26.68 -17.16
CA THR A 210 -7.81 25.95 -17.02
C THR A 210 -7.93 25.25 -15.65
N LYS A 211 -6.85 24.66 -15.18
CA LYS A 211 -6.82 24.01 -13.85
C LYS A 211 -7.00 25.03 -12.72
N GLN A 212 -6.46 26.24 -12.89
CA GLN A 212 -6.62 27.32 -11.91
C GLN A 212 -8.07 27.81 -11.85
N ILE A 213 -8.77 27.88 -12.99
CA ILE A 213 -10.20 28.23 -13.05
C ILE A 213 -11.01 27.18 -12.28
N LEU A 214 -10.75 25.90 -12.50
CA LEU A 214 -11.44 24.83 -11.77
C LEU A 214 -11.21 24.94 -10.26
N GLN A 215 -9.95 25.07 -9.81
CA GLN A 215 -9.61 25.20 -8.39
C GLN A 215 -10.27 26.43 -7.75
N LYS A 216 -10.27 27.57 -8.44
CA LYS A 216 -10.93 28.78 -7.96
C LYS A 216 -12.44 28.57 -7.84
N THR A 217 -13.04 27.86 -8.79
CA THR A 217 -14.47 27.53 -8.76
C THR A 217 -14.81 26.59 -7.62
N GLU A 218 -14.00 25.57 -7.36
CA GLU A 218 -14.20 24.64 -6.24
C GLU A 218 -14.25 25.36 -4.88
N ASN A 219 -13.49 26.42 -4.71
CA ASN A 219 -13.50 27.22 -3.47
C ASN A 219 -14.83 28.00 -3.25
N TYR A 220 -15.62 28.23 -4.29
CA TYR A 220 -16.92 28.90 -4.18
C TYR A 220 -18.08 27.93 -3.99
N TYR A 221 -17.93 26.67 -4.34
CA TYR A 221 -19.00 25.68 -4.30
C TYR A 221 -18.61 24.56 -3.34
N MET A 222 -19.17 24.59 -2.13
CA MET A 222 -19.06 23.49 -1.19
C MET A 222 -20.11 22.42 -1.50
N ALA A 223 -19.68 21.17 -1.53
CA ALA A 223 -20.61 20.04 -1.61
C ALA A 223 -21.24 19.81 -0.23
N ASP A 224 -22.55 20.03 -0.12
CA ASP A 224 -23.34 19.62 1.04
C ASP A 224 -24.17 18.37 0.67
N ASN A 225 -23.96 17.27 1.39
CA ASN A 225 -24.68 16.00 1.17
C ASN A 225 -24.70 15.53 -0.30
N ASN A 226 -23.58 15.60 -1.02
CA ASN A 226 -23.44 15.29 -2.44
C ASN A 226 -24.27 16.17 -3.40
N LYS A 227 -24.72 17.32 -2.96
CA LYS A 227 -25.31 18.36 -3.80
C LYS A 227 -24.32 19.51 -3.97
N LEU A 228 -24.21 20.02 -5.19
CA LEU A 228 -23.47 21.23 -5.52
C LEU A 228 -24.36 22.45 -5.29
#